data_dbf31bce99cfbd56eddab5c5067cd248
#
_entry.id   dbf31bce99cfbd56eddab5c5067cd248
#
_cell.length_a   1.000
_cell.length_b   1.000
_cell.length_c   1.000
_cell.angle_alpha   90.00
_cell.angle_beta   90.00
_cell.angle_gamma   90.00
#
_symmetry.space_group_name_H-M   'P 1'
#
loop_
_entity.id
_entity.type
_entity.pdbx_description
1 polymer ?
#
loop_
_entity_poly.entity_id
_entity_poly.type
_entity_poly.pdbx_seq_one_letter_code
_entity_poly.pdbx_strand_id
1 'polypeptide(L)'
;KNINTPDSIQAIIEWQNPQGISFTQTLLLNWVDPKNTTAMSDQNFKLVGTKGRIESDQKNRGVRIVEEGSYIEDINPDFCRVYGTIPGKIRWEGYGIESVKTFLKDIILIKENKSLLKSLDKVRPTFKEALYSTAVLEAANYSLLNNSVWKKVKI
;
A
#
# COMPACT_ATOMS: atom_id res chain seq x y z
N LYS A 1 -4.26 25.47 -20.61
CA LYS A 1 -5.41 24.58 -20.31
C LYS A 1 -5.64 24.65 -18.82
N ASN A 2 -6.79 25.13 -18.39
CA ASN A 2 -7.20 25.05 -17.00
C ASN A 2 -7.50 23.56 -16.69
N ILE A 3 -6.67 22.96 -15.87
CA ILE A 3 -6.91 21.61 -15.34
C ILE A 3 -7.80 21.83 -14.11
N ASN A 4 -9.05 21.41 -14.19
CA ASN A 4 -10.00 21.51 -13.08
C ASN A 4 -9.94 20.23 -12.21
N THR A 5 -8.76 19.92 -11.71
CA THR A 5 -8.51 18.78 -10.83
C THR A 5 -7.80 19.28 -9.58
N PRO A 6 -8.25 18.90 -8.37
CA PRO A 6 -7.56 19.27 -7.13
C PRO A 6 -6.12 18.76 -7.12
N ASP A 7 -5.18 19.62 -6.78
CA ASP A 7 -3.76 19.28 -6.67
C ASP A 7 -3.43 18.66 -5.32
N SER A 8 -4.28 18.85 -4.33
CA SER A 8 -4.14 18.30 -2.99
C SER A 8 -5.50 17.93 -2.42
N ILE A 9 -5.61 16.76 -1.83
CA ILE A 9 -6.84 16.25 -1.20
C ILE A 9 -6.47 15.65 0.15
N GLN A 10 -7.28 15.99 1.16
CA GLN A 10 -7.24 15.33 2.47
C GLN A 10 -8.57 14.61 2.70
N ALA A 11 -8.50 13.38 3.21
CA ALA A 11 -9.67 12.61 3.57
C ALA A 11 -9.50 11.96 4.95
N ILE A 12 -10.60 11.88 5.70
CA ILE A 12 -10.69 11.13 6.94
C ILE A 12 -11.66 9.99 6.70
N ILE A 13 -11.25 8.76 7.03
CA ILE A 13 -12.01 7.54 6.81
C ILE A 13 -12.18 6.85 8.17
N GLU A 14 -13.41 6.53 8.52
CA GLU A 14 -13.71 5.68 9.66
C GLU A 14 -13.94 4.26 9.19
N TRP A 15 -13.15 3.34 9.72
CA TRP A 15 -13.25 1.91 9.50
C TRP A 15 -13.87 1.24 10.71
N GLN A 16 -14.74 0.28 10.47
CA GLN A 16 -15.33 -0.53 11.53
C GLN A 16 -15.40 -1.99 11.08
N ASN A 17 -14.93 -2.90 11.93
CA ASN A 17 -15.09 -4.32 11.70
C ASN A 17 -16.46 -4.82 12.19
N PRO A 18 -16.87 -6.06 11.84
CA PRO A 18 -18.14 -6.64 12.29
C PRO A 18 -18.29 -6.74 13.81
N GLN A 19 -17.18 -6.76 14.56
CA GLN A 19 -17.15 -6.81 16.02
C GLN A 19 -17.26 -5.42 16.68
N GLY A 20 -17.41 -4.36 15.89
CA GLY A 20 -17.56 -2.99 16.38
C GLY A 20 -16.24 -2.30 16.71
N ILE A 21 -15.09 -2.93 16.50
CA ILE A 21 -13.77 -2.28 16.64
C ILE A 21 -13.58 -1.32 15.49
N SER A 22 -13.27 -0.07 15.78
CA SER A 22 -13.08 0.97 14.78
C SER A 22 -11.69 1.60 14.87
N PHE A 23 -11.25 2.16 13.75
CA PHE A 23 -10.08 3.03 13.68
C PHE A 23 -10.30 4.12 12.63
N THR A 24 -9.58 5.22 12.80
CA THR A 24 -9.62 6.35 11.88
C THR A 24 -8.35 6.34 11.03
N GLN A 25 -8.52 6.50 9.73
CA GLN A 25 -7.45 6.69 8.77
C GLN A 25 -7.50 8.12 8.24
N THR A 26 -6.35 8.80 8.25
CA THR A 26 -6.18 10.09 7.56
C THR A 26 -5.35 9.85 6.31
N LEU A 27 -5.85 10.32 5.17
CA LEU A 27 -5.15 10.34 3.90
C LEU A 27 -4.80 11.77 3.53
N LEU A 28 -3.56 11.98 3.12
CA LEU A 28 -3.11 13.22 2.50
C LEU A 28 -2.51 12.87 1.15
N LEU A 29 -3.13 13.34 0.08
CA LEU A 29 -2.71 13.14 -1.30
C LEU A 29 -2.32 14.49 -1.88
N ASN A 30 -1.16 14.56 -2.50
CA ASN A 30 -0.63 15.79 -3.07
C ASN A 30 0.08 15.52 -4.40
N TRP A 31 -0.22 16.32 -5.41
CA TRP A 31 0.45 16.28 -6.72
C TRP A 31 1.43 17.45 -6.91
N VAL A 32 1.48 18.37 -5.94
CA VAL A 32 2.37 19.52 -5.98
C VAL A 32 3.69 19.13 -5.30
N ASP A 33 4.71 18.89 -6.10
CA ASP A 33 6.05 18.61 -5.60
C ASP A 33 7.08 19.56 -6.26
N PRO A 34 8.10 20.04 -5.52
CA PRO A 34 9.15 20.88 -6.08
C PRO A 34 9.91 20.18 -7.21
N LYS A 35 10.39 20.95 -8.19
CA LYS A 35 11.19 20.38 -9.29
C LYS A 35 12.46 19.67 -8.84
N ASN A 36 13.02 20.07 -7.71
CA ASN A 36 14.24 19.51 -7.12
C ASN A 36 13.90 18.57 -5.96
N THR A 37 13.02 17.60 -6.18
CA THR A 37 12.74 16.55 -5.20
C THR A 37 13.78 15.43 -5.27
N THR A 38 14.04 14.76 -4.16
CA THR A 38 14.97 13.63 -4.08
C THR A 38 14.37 12.32 -4.57
N ALA A 39 13.05 12.27 -4.76
CA ALA A 39 12.33 11.09 -5.23
C ALA A 39 11.14 11.51 -6.10
N MET A 40 10.74 10.65 -7.04
CA MET A 40 9.58 10.87 -7.90
C MET A 40 8.25 10.85 -7.13
N SER A 41 8.21 10.21 -5.98
CA SER A 41 7.03 10.14 -5.11
C SER A 41 7.45 10.19 -3.65
N ASP A 42 6.63 10.82 -2.82
CA ASP A 42 6.75 10.83 -1.38
C ASP A 42 5.61 9.99 -0.80
N GLN A 43 5.90 8.71 -0.57
CA GLN A 43 4.94 7.77 -0.03
C GLN A 43 5.37 7.37 1.38
N ASN A 44 4.53 7.71 2.33
CA ASN A 44 4.71 7.30 3.71
C ASN A 44 3.39 6.86 4.33
N PHE A 45 3.47 6.01 5.33
CA PHE A 45 2.35 5.69 6.18
C PHE A 45 2.81 5.33 7.59
N LYS A 46 1.91 5.53 8.53
CA LYS A 46 2.06 5.06 9.90
C LYS A 46 0.78 4.37 10.34
N LEU A 47 0.90 3.13 10.77
CA LEU A 47 -0.19 2.36 11.35
C LEU A 47 0.17 2.07 12.81
N VAL A 48 -0.74 2.42 13.72
CA VAL A 48 -0.56 2.19 15.16
C VAL A 48 -1.69 1.30 15.65
N GLY A 49 -1.35 0.17 16.22
CA GLY A 49 -2.26 -0.75 16.86
C GLY A 49 -1.92 -0.96 18.34
N THR A 50 -2.75 -1.71 19.04
CA THR A 50 -2.59 -1.98 20.48
C THR A 50 -1.38 -2.87 20.81
N LYS A 51 -0.87 -3.61 19.81
CA LYS A 51 0.26 -4.55 19.98
C LYS A 51 1.50 -4.17 19.18
N GLY A 52 1.47 -3.03 18.51
CA GLY A 52 2.62 -2.62 17.71
C GLY A 52 2.30 -1.48 16.76
N ARG A 53 3.30 -1.13 15.95
CA ARG A 53 3.18 -0.13 14.90
C ARG A 53 4.03 -0.49 13.69
N ILE A 54 3.59 -0.01 12.54
CA ILE A 54 4.35 -0.05 11.28
C ILE A 54 4.53 1.38 10.83
N GLU A 55 5.75 1.73 10.45
CA GLU A 55 6.13 3.02 9.91
C GLU A 55 6.85 2.79 8.58
N SER A 56 6.43 3.48 7.53
CA SER A 56 7.06 3.43 6.23
C SER A 56 7.29 4.84 5.71
N ASP A 57 8.51 5.12 5.28
CA ASP A 57 8.90 6.32 4.57
C ASP A 57 9.79 5.92 3.39
N GLN A 58 9.17 5.76 2.23
CA GLN A 58 9.89 5.29 1.03
C GLN A 58 10.87 6.33 0.49
N LYS A 59 10.63 7.61 0.72
CA LYS A 59 11.52 8.70 0.30
C LYS A 59 12.85 8.66 1.05
N ASN A 60 12.81 8.44 2.36
CA ASN A 60 13.98 8.37 3.22
C ASN A 60 14.41 6.93 3.53
N ARG A 61 13.84 5.95 2.82
CA ARG A 61 14.23 4.54 2.84
C ARG A 61 14.07 3.89 4.21
N GLY A 62 12.90 4.02 4.81
CA GLY A 62 12.58 3.39 6.08
C GLY A 62 11.27 2.61 6.04
N VAL A 63 11.30 1.29 6.26
CA VAL A 63 10.14 0.49 6.64
C VAL A 63 10.48 -0.22 7.93
N ARG A 64 9.81 0.15 9.01
CA ARG A 64 10.07 -0.38 10.34
C ARG A 64 8.81 -0.97 10.96
N ILE A 65 8.93 -2.17 11.48
CA ILE A 65 7.92 -2.84 12.27
C ILE A 65 8.38 -2.90 13.71
N VAL A 66 7.52 -2.51 14.64
CA VAL A 66 7.75 -2.61 16.08
C VAL A 66 6.60 -3.40 16.67
N GLU A 67 6.88 -4.56 17.24
CA GLU A 67 5.91 -5.47 17.84
C GLU A 67 6.19 -5.62 19.33
N GLU A 68 5.13 -5.51 20.16
CA GLU A 68 5.24 -5.65 21.59
C GLU A 68 5.66 -7.07 21.98
N GLY A 69 6.69 -7.18 22.83
CA GLY A 69 7.19 -8.46 23.32
C GLY A 69 8.00 -9.29 22.32
N SER A 70 8.28 -8.75 21.15
CA SER A 70 9.01 -9.44 20.10
C SER A 70 10.28 -8.66 19.70
N TYR A 71 10.26 -7.95 18.59
CA TYR A 71 11.45 -7.35 17.99
C TYR A 71 11.14 -6.06 17.23
N ILE A 72 12.20 -5.38 16.84
CA ILE A 72 12.15 -4.30 15.85
C ILE A 72 12.75 -4.84 14.56
N GLU A 73 12.00 -4.74 13.47
CA GLU A 73 12.43 -5.18 12.15
C GLU A 73 12.49 -3.99 11.19
N ASP A 74 13.62 -3.84 10.51
CA ASP A 74 13.79 -2.90 9.41
C ASP A 74 13.75 -3.68 8.09
N ILE A 75 12.75 -3.41 7.26
CA ILE A 75 12.50 -4.10 6.00
C ILE A 75 13.13 -3.31 4.84
N ASN A 76 13.65 -4.01 3.83
CA ASN A 76 14.14 -3.38 2.62
C ASN A 76 12.99 -2.68 1.86
N PRO A 77 13.00 -1.35 1.74
CA PRO A 77 11.95 -0.59 1.07
C PRO A 77 12.17 -0.45 -0.44
N ASP A 78 13.24 -1.00 -1.01
CA ASP A 78 13.59 -0.80 -2.40
C ASP A 78 12.64 -1.54 -3.35
N PHE A 79 12.08 -0.83 -4.32
CA PHE A 79 11.33 -1.45 -5.40
C PHE A 79 12.20 -2.38 -6.24
N CYS A 80 13.38 -1.90 -6.61
CA CYS A 80 14.37 -2.65 -7.37
C CYS A 80 15.77 -2.11 -7.10
N ARG A 81 16.68 -2.98 -6.72
CA ARG A 81 18.09 -2.64 -6.50
C ARG A 81 19.03 -3.69 -7.09
N VAL A 82 20.13 -3.21 -7.61
CA VAL A 82 21.20 -4.07 -8.18
C VAL A 82 22.21 -4.39 -7.10
N TYR A 83 22.53 -5.66 -6.95
CA TYR A 83 23.58 -6.16 -6.09
C TYR A 83 24.63 -6.91 -6.90
N GLY A 84 25.88 -6.67 -6.58
CA GLY A 84 27.03 -7.28 -7.23
C GLY A 84 27.59 -6.42 -8.35
N THR A 85 28.92 -6.39 -8.43
CA THR A 85 29.68 -5.61 -9.40
C THR A 85 30.40 -6.50 -10.43
N ILE A 86 30.35 -7.84 -10.22
CA ILE A 86 31.04 -8.81 -11.07
C ILE A 86 30.10 -9.25 -12.20
N PRO A 87 30.47 -9.18 -13.47
CA PRO A 87 29.71 -9.70 -14.59
C PRO A 87 29.28 -11.15 -14.35
N GLY A 88 28.02 -11.46 -14.60
CA GLY A 88 27.41 -12.78 -14.36
C GLY A 88 27.00 -13.06 -12.90
N LYS A 89 27.34 -12.17 -11.95
CA LYS A 89 26.95 -12.26 -10.54
C LYS A 89 26.03 -11.12 -10.11
N ILE A 90 25.50 -10.36 -11.05
CA ILE A 90 24.54 -9.27 -10.79
C ILE A 90 23.21 -9.89 -10.38
N ARG A 91 22.66 -9.40 -9.27
CA ARG A 91 21.33 -9.77 -8.78
C ARG A 91 20.46 -8.54 -8.70
N TRP A 92 19.22 -8.72 -9.07
CA TRP A 92 18.15 -7.73 -8.92
C TRP A 92 17.27 -8.16 -7.77
N GLU A 93 17.14 -7.32 -6.76
CA GLU A 93 16.36 -7.59 -5.55
C GLU A 93 15.47 -6.39 -5.23
N GLY A 94 14.41 -6.61 -4.49
CA GLY A 94 13.47 -5.60 -4.06
C GLY A 94 12.01 -6.06 -4.23
N TYR A 95 11.09 -5.37 -3.57
CA TYR A 95 9.70 -5.82 -3.52
C TYR A 95 9.02 -5.89 -4.90
N GLY A 96 9.39 -5.03 -5.84
CA GLY A 96 8.87 -5.10 -7.20
C GLY A 96 9.29 -6.36 -7.94
N ILE A 97 10.56 -6.76 -7.80
CA ILE A 97 11.09 -7.99 -8.39
C ILE A 97 10.46 -9.22 -7.73
N GLU A 98 10.35 -9.22 -6.40
CA GLU A 98 9.74 -10.33 -5.66
C GLU A 98 8.24 -10.45 -5.95
N SER A 99 7.53 -9.36 -6.19
CA SER A 99 6.13 -9.37 -6.60
C SER A 99 5.94 -10.13 -7.92
N VAL A 100 6.75 -9.82 -8.95
CA VAL A 100 6.71 -10.51 -10.25
C VAL A 100 7.09 -11.99 -10.11
N LYS A 101 8.16 -12.29 -9.39
CA LYS A 101 8.59 -13.68 -9.14
C LYS A 101 7.51 -14.48 -8.43
N THR A 102 6.89 -13.90 -7.41
CA THR A 102 5.81 -14.53 -6.64
C THR A 102 4.61 -14.84 -7.54
N PHE A 103 4.18 -13.88 -8.35
CA PHE A 103 3.11 -14.08 -9.32
C PHE A 103 3.39 -15.25 -10.28
N LEU A 104 4.59 -15.32 -10.85
CA LEU A 104 4.97 -16.40 -11.75
C LEU A 104 5.01 -17.76 -11.04
N LYS A 105 5.53 -17.83 -9.82
CA LYS A 105 5.51 -19.04 -8.98
C LYS A 105 4.09 -19.49 -8.68
N ASP A 106 3.20 -18.57 -8.32
CA ASP A 106 1.80 -18.87 -8.03
C ASP A 106 1.08 -19.45 -9.25
N ILE A 107 1.34 -18.92 -10.47
CA ILE A 107 0.81 -19.49 -11.72
C ILE A 107 1.27 -20.93 -11.93
N ILE A 108 2.54 -21.23 -11.70
CA ILE A 108 3.08 -22.60 -11.84
C ILE A 108 2.39 -23.52 -10.84
N LEU A 109 2.31 -23.12 -9.56
CA LEU A 109 1.65 -23.90 -8.52
C LEU A 109 0.19 -24.18 -8.81
N ILE A 110 -0.57 -23.21 -9.33
CA ILE A 110 -1.98 -23.39 -9.72
C ILE A 110 -2.10 -24.35 -10.90
N LYS A 111 -1.18 -24.32 -11.87
CA LYS A 111 -1.18 -25.26 -13.01
C LYS A 111 -0.95 -26.71 -12.54
N GLU A 112 -0.08 -26.90 -11.56
CA GLU A 112 0.21 -28.21 -10.98
C GLU A 112 -0.93 -28.70 -10.08
N ASN A 113 -1.51 -27.79 -9.30
CA ASN A 113 -2.60 -28.11 -8.37
C ASN A 113 -3.61 -26.96 -8.23
N LYS A 114 -4.74 -27.07 -8.94
CA LYS A 114 -5.82 -26.08 -8.91
C LYS A 114 -6.45 -25.84 -7.55
N SER A 115 -6.33 -26.78 -6.60
CA SER A 115 -6.89 -26.59 -5.26
C SER A 115 -6.18 -25.50 -4.46
N LEU A 116 -4.93 -25.18 -4.83
CA LEU A 116 -4.13 -24.13 -4.19
C LEU A 116 -4.70 -22.71 -4.43
N LEU A 117 -5.53 -22.51 -5.46
CA LEU A 117 -6.13 -21.20 -5.75
C LEU A 117 -6.85 -20.62 -4.53
N LYS A 118 -7.68 -21.42 -3.84
CA LYS A 118 -8.40 -20.99 -2.64
C LYS A 118 -7.48 -20.63 -1.47
N SER A 119 -6.31 -21.24 -1.39
CA SER A 119 -5.31 -20.94 -0.36
C SER A 119 -4.56 -19.66 -0.69
N LEU A 120 -4.24 -19.45 -1.96
CA LEU A 120 -3.58 -18.22 -2.44
C LEU A 120 -4.48 -17.00 -2.29
N ASP A 121 -5.80 -17.12 -2.51
CA ASP A 121 -6.77 -16.04 -2.29
C ASP A 121 -6.77 -15.48 -0.86
N LYS A 122 -6.29 -16.25 0.11
CA LYS A 122 -6.20 -15.81 1.52
C LYS A 122 -4.94 -15.01 1.83
N VAL A 123 -3.91 -15.11 1.00
CA VAL A 123 -2.58 -14.57 1.29
C VAL A 123 -2.05 -13.66 0.16
N ARG A 124 -2.81 -13.52 -0.91
CA ARG A 124 -2.49 -12.64 -2.04
C ARG A 124 -3.51 -11.52 -2.19
N PRO A 125 -3.10 -10.33 -2.62
CA PRO A 125 -4.04 -9.27 -2.97
C PRO A 125 -4.94 -9.74 -4.13
N THR A 126 -6.24 -9.59 -3.94
CA THR A 126 -7.25 -10.02 -4.92
C THR A 126 -7.99 -8.81 -5.48
N PHE A 127 -8.63 -8.98 -6.65
CA PHE A 127 -9.53 -7.95 -7.19
C PHE A 127 -10.69 -7.64 -6.25
N LYS A 128 -11.15 -8.63 -5.48
CA LYS A 128 -12.20 -8.42 -4.48
C LYS A 128 -11.74 -7.45 -3.39
N GLU A 129 -10.52 -7.57 -2.93
CA GLU A 129 -9.95 -6.64 -1.94
C GLU A 129 -9.70 -5.25 -2.53
N ALA A 130 -9.33 -5.16 -3.82
CA ALA A 130 -9.19 -3.89 -4.52
C ALA A 130 -10.49 -3.09 -4.62
N LEU A 131 -11.67 -3.73 -4.50
CA LEU A 131 -12.95 -3.03 -4.45
C LEU A 131 -13.07 -2.09 -3.24
N TYR A 132 -12.43 -2.42 -2.12
CA TYR A 132 -12.46 -1.54 -0.93
C TYR A 132 -11.82 -0.18 -1.23
N SER A 133 -10.64 -0.16 -1.83
CA SER A 133 -9.98 1.10 -2.20
C SER A 133 -10.77 1.89 -3.24
N THR A 134 -11.34 1.21 -4.23
CA THR A 134 -12.18 1.83 -5.26
C THR A 134 -13.44 2.46 -4.64
N ALA A 135 -14.13 1.75 -3.76
CA ALA A 135 -15.32 2.26 -3.08
C ALA A 135 -15.02 3.46 -2.16
N VAL A 136 -13.85 3.45 -1.51
CA VAL A 136 -13.36 4.59 -0.72
C VAL A 136 -13.14 5.81 -1.62
N LEU A 137 -12.49 5.64 -2.77
CA LEU A 137 -12.25 6.73 -3.71
C LEU A 137 -13.55 7.33 -4.25
N GLU A 138 -14.53 6.48 -4.57
CA GLU A 138 -15.87 6.91 -4.99
C GLU A 138 -16.56 7.72 -3.89
N ALA A 139 -16.56 7.23 -2.66
CA ALA A 139 -17.16 7.94 -1.52
C ALA A 139 -16.45 9.26 -1.21
N ALA A 140 -15.11 9.30 -1.30
CA ALA A 140 -14.33 10.50 -1.11
C ALA A 140 -14.64 11.56 -2.19
N ASN A 141 -14.72 11.15 -3.45
CA ASN A 141 -15.10 12.04 -4.55
C ASN A 141 -16.52 12.59 -4.36
N TYR A 142 -17.48 11.76 -3.97
CA TYR A 142 -18.82 12.22 -3.63
C TYR A 142 -18.80 13.25 -2.51
N SER A 143 -18.07 12.97 -1.42
CA SER A 143 -17.93 13.91 -0.28
C SER A 143 -17.38 15.26 -0.73
N LEU A 144 -16.29 15.25 -1.50
CA LEU A 144 -15.65 16.46 -2.03
C LEU A 144 -16.63 17.32 -2.85
N LEU A 145 -17.41 16.70 -3.73
CA LEU A 145 -18.38 17.38 -4.59
C LEU A 145 -19.63 17.85 -3.83
N ASN A 146 -19.85 17.42 -2.60
CA ASN A 146 -21.01 17.73 -1.78
C ASN A 146 -20.62 18.41 -0.44
N ASN A 147 -19.73 19.39 -0.48
CA ASN A 147 -19.31 20.19 0.68
C ASN A 147 -18.71 19.36 1.83
N SER A 148 -17.94 18.32 1.50
CA SER A 148 -17.22 17.48 2.48
C SER A 148 -18.14 16.78 3.48
N VAL A 149 -19.34 16.40 3.08
CA VAL A 149 -20.25 15.64 3.93
C VAL A 149 -19.75 14.20 4.14
N TRP A 150 -20.04 13.63 5.29
CA TRP A 150 -19.78 12.21 5.54
C TRP A 150 -20.57 11.34 4.57
N LYS A 151 -19.89 10.42 3.94
CA LYS A 151 -20.47 9.45 3.00
C LYS A 151 -20.14 8.04 3.41
N LYS A 152 -21.19 7.22 3.60
CA LYS A 152 -21.00 5.79 3.85
C LYS A 152 -20.41 5.13 2.59
N VAL A 153 -19.28 4.43 2.77
CA VAL A 153 -18.68 3.57 1.73
C VAL A 153 -19.59 2.37 1.52
N LYS A 154 -19.91 2.06 0.27
CA LYS A 154 -20.70 0.88 -0.13
C LYS A 154 -19.79 -0.04 -0.94
N ILE A 155 -19.72 -1.31 -0.56
CA ILE A 155 -18.94 -2.36 -1.21
C ILE A 155 -19.90 -3.43 -1.68
#